data_8ef082978a7f8d8500333104d4ac7334
#
_entry.id   8ef082978a7f8d8500333104d4ac7334
#
_cell.length_a   1.000
_cell.length_b   1.000
_cell.length_c   1.000
_cell.angle_alpha   90.00
_cell.angle_beta   90.00
_cell.angle_gamma   90.00
#
_symmetry.space_group_name_H-M   'P 1'
#
loop_
_entity.id
_entity.type
_entity.pdbx_description
1 polymer ?
#
loop_
_entity_poly.entity_id
_entity_poly.type
_entity_poly.pdbx_seq_one_letter_code
_entity_poly.pdbx_strand_id
1 'polypeptide(L)'
;MKVLLQDIKKIETEALIVGFFEDIRPLKGLAGELDWLLCGALSSLIINKKLRGSLGDMALLTSQGKLPTQKIFMVGLGRNAEFSSSVLRSVTKTAAASALGAGVRRAAIEFFLSFDARYDRSVSAISEGLLQGAKGRSFDVSLLAPDAAVYEKIARLLHR
;
A
#
# COMPACT_ATOMS: atom_id res chain seq x y z
N MET A 1 -13.85 5.35 3.38
CA MET A 1 -12.38 5.53 3.24
C MET A 1 -11.97 6.75 4.03
N LYS A 2 -10.89 6.69 4.77
CA LYS A 2 -10.35 7.79 5.59
C LYS A 2 -8.84 7.90 5.36
N VAL A 3 -8.23 8.98 5.86
CA VAL A 3 -6.78 9.19 5.80
C VAL A 3 -6.20 9.16 7.21
N LEU A 4 -5.00 8.61 7.35
CA LEU A 4 -4.21 8.58 8.58
C LEU A 4 -2.78 9.04 8.27
N LEU A 5 -2.11 9.61 9.27
CA LEU A 5 -0.67 9.83 9.16
C LEU A 5 0.06 8.47 9.18
N GLN A 6 1.13 8.37 8.41
CA GLN A 6 1.93 7.16 8.27
C GLN A 6 2.83 6.95 9.50
N ASP A 7 2.22 6.62 10.62
CA ASP A 7 2.92 6.21 11.82
C ASP A 7 2.59 4.74 12.11
N ILE A 8 3.32 3.85 11.46
CA ILE A 8 3.04 2.40 11.50
C ILE A 8 3.20 1.78 12.87
N LYS A 9 3.93 2.42 13.79
CA LYS A 9 4.04 1.96 15.18
C LYS A 9 2.79 2.23 16.01
N LYS A 10 1.92 3.12 15.52
CA LYS A 10 0.66 3.50 16.17
C LYS A 10 -0.58 3.03 15.43
N ILE A 11 -0.43 2.54 14.19
CA ILE A 11 -1.55 2.09 13.39
C ILE A 11 -1.92 0.66 13.76
N GLU A 12 -3.13 0.49 14.25
CA GLU A 12 -3.70 -0.77 14.65
C GLU A 12 -4.83 -1.14 13.70
N THR A 13 -4.54 -2.06 12.78
CA THR A 13 -5.50 -2.58 11.79
C THR A 13 -5.20 -4.05 11.51
N GLU A 14 -5.97 -4.68 10.64
CA GLU A 14 -5.77 -6.10 10.32
C GLU A 14 -4.61 -6.31 9.35
N ALA A 15 -4.40 -5.37 8.43
CA ALA A 15 -3.30 -5.47 7.46
C ALA A 15 -2.79 -4.09 7.02
N LEU A 16 -1.48 -4.04 6.74
CA LEU A 16 -0.87 -2.98 5.95
C LEU A 16 -0.74 -3.46 4.51
N ILE A 17 -1.01 -2.60 3.54
CA ILE A 17 -0.81 -2.86 2.12
C ILE A 17 0.17 -1.83 1.60
N VAL A 18 1.33 -2.28 1.16
CA VAL A 18 2.47 -1.42 0.84
C VAL A 18 2.98 -1.74 -0.56
N GLY A 19 3.09 -0.72 -1.40
CA GLY A 19 3.61 -0.84 -2.74
C GLY A 19 5.12 -0.60 -2.82
N PHE A 20 5.77 -1.21 -3.79
CA PHE A 20 7.16 -0.92 -4.11
C PHE A 20 7.43 -1.17 -5.60
N PHE A 21 8.37 -0.40 -6.17
CA PHE A 21 8.74 -0.51 -7.58
C PHE A 21 9.84 -1.55 -7.79
N GLU A 22 9.82 -2.21 -8.96
CA GLU A 22 10.83 -3.24 -9.29
C GLU A 22 12.21 -2.64 -9.58
N ASP A 23 12.30 -1.39 -9.99
CA ASP A 23 13.53 -0.71 -10.42
C ASP A 23 14.03 0.35 -9.44
N ILE A 24 13.46 0.46 -8.24
CA ILE A 24 13.95 1.37 -7.19
C ILE A 24 14.64 0.56 -6.10
N ARG A 25 15.97 0.71 -6.03
CA ARG A 25 16.82 0.09 -5.01
C ARG A 25 17.82 1.14 -4.48
N PRO A 26 18.06 1.17 -3.14
CA PRO A 26 17.35 0.43 -2.09
C PRO A 26 15.87 0.81 -2.01
N LEU A 27 15.08 0.03 -1.29
CA LEU A 27 13.67 0.31 -1.05
C LEU A 27 13.48 1.68 -0.40
N LYS A 28 12.48 2.42 -0.85
CA LYS A 28 12.17 3.78 -0.42
C LYS A 28 10.85 3.83 0.35
N GLY A 29 10.60 4.94 1.05
CA GLY A 29 9.35 5.20 1.73
C GLY A 29 9.01 4.14 2.78
N LEU A 30 7.74 3.78 2.88
CA LEU A 30 7.27 2.80 3.87
C LEU A 30 7.87 1.41 3.65
N ALA A 31 8.07 0.99 2.41
CA ALA A 31 8.73 -0.30 2.13
C ALA A 31 10.14 -0.34 2.70
N GLY A 32 10.91 0.74 2.58
CA GLY A 32 12.25 0.85 3.17
C GLY A 32 12.21 0.85 4.70
N GLU A 33 11.26 1.54 5.29
CA GLU A 33 11.06 1.57 6.75
C GLU A 33 10.71 0.19 7.30
N LEU A 34 9.80 -0.53 6.63
CA LEU A 34 9.46 -1.90 6.98
C LEU A 34 10.64 -2.86 6.85
N ASP A 35 11.42 -2.73 5.80
CA ASP A 35 12.61 -3.55 5.62
C ASP A 35 13.61 -3.37 6.76
N TRP A 36 13.81 -2.13 7.17
CA TRP A 36 14.68 -1.82 8.32
C TRP A 36 14.12 -2.42 9.62
N LEU A 37 12.82 -2.24 9.90
CA LEU A 37 12.18 -2.79 11.09
C LEU A 37 12.20 -4.32 11.12
N LEU A 38 12.08 -4.96 9.97
CA LEU A 38 12.08 -6.41 9.83
C LEU A 38 13.50 -6.97 9.59
N CYS A 39 14.53 -6.20 9.91
CA CYS A 39 15.93 -6.61 9.84
C CYS A 39 16.36 -7.13 8.46
N GLY A 40 15.94 -6.46 7.39
CA GLY A 40 16.29 -6.80 6.02
C GLY A 40 15.47 -7.93 5.40
N ALA A 41 14.34 -8.30 5.98
CA ALA A 41 13.52 -9.41 5.47
C ALA A 41 13.03 -9.18 4.04
N LEU A 42 12.62 -7.95 3.68
CA LEU A 42 12.20 -7.62 2.32
C LEU A 42 13.36 -7.67 1.33
N SER A 43 14.49 -7.07 1.69
CA SER A 43 15.71 -7.11 0.88
C SER A 43 16.18 -8.56 0.64
N SER A 44 16.09 -9.42 1.65
CA SER A 44 16.41 -10.83 1.53
C SER A 44 15.51 -11.55 0.53
N LEU A 45 14.20 -11.31 0.56
CA LEU A 45 13.26 -11.87 -0.41
C LEU A 45 13.55 -11.39 -1.84
N ILE A 46 13.95 -10.14 -2.00
CA ILE A 46 14.32 -9.56 -3.30
C ILE A 46 15.62 -10.19 -3.82
N ILE A 47 16.65 -10.30 -3.00
CA ILE A 47 17.93 -10.91 -3.36
C ILE A 47 17.73 -12.37 -3.77
N ASN A 48 16.90 -13.10 -3.05
CA ASN A 48 16.57 -14.50 -3.34
C ASN A 48 15.53 -14.68 -4.45
N LYS A 49 15.18 -13.60 -5.16
CA LYS A 49 14.23 -13.58 -6.29
C LYS A 49 12.83 -14.12 -5.96
N LYS A 50 12.46 -14.10 -4.67
CA LYS A 50 11.10 -14.48 -4.21
C LYS A 50 10.12 -13.33 -4.29
N LEU A 51 10.61 -12.10 -4.34
CA LEU A 51 9.84 -10.87 -4.46
C LEU A 51 10.57 -9.93 -5.41
N ARG A 52 9.91 -9.47 -6.47
CA ARG A 52 10.55 -8.68 -7.52
C ARG A 52 10.03 -7.24 -7.63
N GLY A 53 8.78 -7.02 -7.25
CA GLY A 53 8.09 -5.76 -7.46
C GLY A 53 7.49 -5.60 -8.85
N SER A 54 7.51 -6.64 -9.66
CA SER A 54 6.82 -6.67 -10.96
C SER A 54 5.33 -6.40 -10.77
N LEU A 55 4.70 -5.78 -11.75
CA LEU A 55 3.29 -5.40 -11.65
C LEU A 55 2.40 -6.61 -11.29
N GLY A 56 1.65 -6.47 -10.21
CA GLY A 56 0.78 -7.53 -9.70
C GLY A 56 1.47 -8.58 -8.83
N ASP A 57 2.77 -8.49 -8.64
CA ASP A 57 3.51 -9.33 -7.71
C ASP A 57 3.03 -9.06 -6.27
N MET A 58 2.76 -10.11 -5.49
CA MET A 58 2.27 -9.96 -4.12
C MET A 58 2.95 -10.94 -3.19
N ALA A 59 3.25 -10.46 -1.98
CA ALA A 59 3.71 -11.29 -0.88
C ALA A 59 2.98 -10.91 0.41
N LEU A 60 2.60 -11.90 1.19
CA LEU A 60 2.06 -11.70 2.54
C LEU A 60 3.14 -12.05 3.56
N LEU A 61 3.45 -11.08 4.40
CA LEU A 61 4.44 -11.19 5.46
C LEU A 61 3.79 -10.96 6.81
N THR A 62 4.42 -11.45 7.86
CA THR A 62 4.07 -11.08 9.23
C THR A 62 4.96 -9.97 9.73
N SER A 63 4.46 -9.13 10.64
CA SER A 63 5.24 -8.07 11.27
C SER A 63 6.21 -8.60 12.35
N GLN A 64 6.19 -9.91 12.63
CA GLN A 64 7.03 -10.56 13.64
C GLN A 64 6.88 -9.93 15.04
N GLY A 65 5.70 -9.42 15.36
CA GLY A 65 5.45 -8.75 16.63
C GLY A 65 6.05 -7.35 16.78
N LYS A 66 6.66 -6.82 15.73
CA LYS A 66 7.35 -5.51 15.75
C LYS A 66 6.41 -4.33 15.51
N LEU A 67 5.20 -4.59 15.04
CA LEU A 67 4.16 -3.61 14.78
C LEU A 67 2.82 -4.09 15.37
N PRO A 68 1.89 -3.17 15.71
CA PRO A 68 0.55 -3.55 16.11
C PRO A 68 -0.20 -4.33 15.03
N THR A 69 -0.02 -3.95 13.76
CA THR A 69 -0.59 -4.66 12.61
C THR A 69 0.25 -5.89 12.27
N GLN A 70 -0.35 -7.06 12.27
CA GLN A 70 0.37 -8.32 12.08
C GLN A 70 0.61 -8.70 10.63
N LYS A 71 -0.32 -8.41 9.73
CA LYS A 71 -0.24 -8.80 8.30
C LYS A 71 0.26 -7.64 7.46
N ILE A 72 1.23 -7.92 6.58
CA ILE A 72 1.78 -6.96 5.64
C ILE A 72 1.70 -7.55 4.24
N PHE A 73 0.93 -6.92 3.37
CA PHE A 73 0.88 -7.25 1.95
C PHE A 73 1.85 -6.34 1.20
N MET A 74 2.86 -6.93 0.60
CA MET A 74 3.77 -6.22 -0.30
C MET A 74 3.26 -6.38 -1.72
N VAL A 75 3.10 -5.26 -2.43
CA VAL A 75 2.50 -5.24 -3.77
C VAL A 75 3.47 -4.63 -4.76
N GLY A 76 3.78 -5.35 -5.83
CA GLY A 76 4.60 -4.87 -6.91
C GLY A 76 3.88 -3.83 -7.75
N LEU A 77 4.50 -2.67 -7.93
CA LEU A 77 3.99 -1.55 -8.72
C LEU A 77 4.54 -1.52 -10.15
N GLY A 78 5.43 -2.45 -10.49
CA GLY A 78 6.12 -2.46 -11.77
C GLY A 78 7.22 -1.41 -11.85
N ARG A 79 7.53 -0.93 -13.06
CA ARG A 79 8.54 0.09 -13.27
C ARG A 79 8.03 1.47 -12.93
N ASN A 80 8.85 2.25 -12.25
CA ASN A 80 8.50 3.61 -11.82
C ASN A 80 8.10 4.51 -13.00
N ALA A 81 8.83 4.43 -14.12
CA ALA A 81 8.55 5.24 -15.31
C ALA A 81 7.21 4.91 -16.01
N GLU A 82 6.68 3.72 -15.79
CA GLU A 82 5.41 3.23 -16.36
C GLU A 82 4.21 3.40 -15.42
N PHE A 83 4.44 3.92 -14.22
CA PHE A 83 3.38 4.10 -13.24
C PHE A 83 2.39 5.18 -13.66
N SER A 84 1.10 4.87 -13.53
CA SER A 84 0.00 5.75 -13.93
C SER A 84 -1.23 5.53 -13.03
N SER A 85 -2.23 6.39 -13.18
CA SER A 85 -3.52 6.20 -12.48
C SER A 85 -4.18 4.87 -12.85
N SER A 86 -4.03 4.43 -14.10
CA SER A 86 -4.55 3.13 -14.56
C SER A 86 -3.84 1.96 -13.86
N VAL A 87 -2.52 2.03 -13.73
CA VAL A 87 -1.73 1.03 -13.00
C VAL A 87 -2.12 1.03 -11.52
N LEU A 88 -2.26 2.21 -10.91
CA LEU A 88 -2.67 2.34 -9.51
C LEU A 88 -4.05 1.71 -9.26
N ARG A 89 -5.01 1.93 -10.14
CA ARG A 89 -6.33 1.30 -10.07
C ARG A 89 -6.23 -0.23 -10.13
N SER A 90 -5.47 -0.75 -11.07
CA SER A 90 -5.27 -2.19 -11.28
C SER A 90 -4.61 -2.85 -10.06
N VAL A 91 -3.55 -2.25 -9.53
CA VAL A 91 -2.84 -2.72 -8.33
C VAL A 91 -3.76 -2.71 -7.11
N THR A 92 -4.52 -1.64 -6.93
CA THR A 92 -5.46 -1.50 -5.82
C THR A 92 -6.57 -2.56 -5.89
N LYS A 93 -7.10 -2.81 -7.08
CA LYS A 93 -8.08 -3.88 -7.31
C LYS A 93 -7.54 -5.24 -6.89
N THR A 94 -6.35 -5.58 -7.33
CA THR A 94 -5.70 -6.85 -7.00
C THR A 94 -5.42 -6.96 -5.50
N ALA A 95 -4.90 -5.89 -4.90
CA ALA A 95 -4.61 -5.85 -3.46
C ALA A 95 -5.88 -6.02 -2.62
N ALA A 96 -6.97 -5.35 -2.97
CA ALA A 96 -8.25 -5.47 -2.27
C ALA A 96 -8.81 -6.89 -2.36
N ALA A 97 -8.81 -7.48 -3.55
CA ALA A 97 -9.27 -8.85 -3.76
C ALA A 97 -8.43 -9.85 -2.94
N SER A 98 -7.12 -9.70 -2.93
CA SER A 98 -6.22 -10.59 -2.19
C SER A 98 -6.39 -10.44 -0.67
N ALA A 99 -6.47 -9.22 -0.16
CA ALA A 99 -6.69 -8.96 1.26
C ALA A 99 -8.02 -9.55 1.74
N LEU A 100 -9.10 -9.30 1.00
CA LEU A 100 -10.43 -9.86 1.31
C LEU A 100 -10.43 -11.38 1.22
N GLY A 101 -9.73 -11.96 0.24
CA GLY A 101 -9.55 -13.40 0.11
C GLY A 101 -8.81 -14.03 1.29
N ALA A 102 -7.91 -13.28 1.92
CA ALA A 102 -7.21 -13.67 3.15
C ALA A 102 -7.99 -13.39 4.44
N GLY A 103 -9.25 -12.98 4.34
CA GLY A 103 -10.11 -12.70 5.49
C GLY A 103 -9.94 -11.32 6.11
N VAL A 104 -9.17 -10.43 5.50
CA VAL A 104 -8.96 -9.06 5.97
C VAL A 104 -10.17 -8.20 5.62
N ARG A 105 -10.69 -7.46 6.59
CA ARG A 105 -11.82 -6.53 6.42
C ARG A 105 -11.43 -5.07 6.61
N ARG A 106 -10.32 -4.82 7.31
CA ARG A 106 -9.78 -3.48 7.57
C ARG A 106 -8.30 -3.45 7.23
N ALA A 107 -7.90 -2.47 6.43
CA ALA A 107 -6.51 -2.31 6.02
C ALA A 107 -6.11 -0.84 5.95
N ALA A 108 -4.82 -0.59 6.06
CA ALA A 108 -4.22 0.70 5.76
C ALA A 108 -3.33 0.54 4.52
N ILE A 109 -3.47 1.46 3.56
CA ILE A 109 -2.81 1.38 2.26
C ILE A 109 -1.85 2.56 2.08
N GLU A 110 -0.62 2.26 1.70
CA GLU A 110 0.35 3.21 1.20
C GLU A 110 0.72 2.83 -0.24
N PHE A 111 0.28 3.62 -1.22
CA PHE A 111 0.59 3.47 -2.63
C PHE A 111 1.17 4.76 -3.21
N PHE A 112 2.23 5.28 -2.62
CA PHE A 112 2.97 6.42 -3.17
C PHE A 112 2.07 7.55 -3.67
N LEU A 113 1.18 8.04 -2.79
CA LEU A 113 0.28 9.15 -3.11
C LEU A 113 1.01 10.43 -3.52
N SER A 114 2.30 10.53 -3.22
CA SER A 114 3.18 11.64 -3.60
C SER A 114 3.72 11.54 -5.02
N PHE A 115 3.44 10.49 -5.75
CA PHE A 115 3.98 10.24 -7.09
C PHE A 115 3.54 11.29 -8.12
N ASP A 116 2.30 11.73 -8.04
CA ASP A 116 1.77 12.81 -8.85
C ASP A 116 1.20 13.89 -7.90
N ALA A 117 1.56 15.15 -8.12
CA ALA A 117 1.00 16.28 -7.38
C ALA A 117 -0.54 16.38 -7.49
N ARG A 118 -1.14 15.55 -8.32
CA ARG A 118 -2.59 15.42 -8.51
C ARG A 118 -3.17 14.31 -7.65
N TYR A 119 -3.21 14.54 -6.35
CA TYR A 119 -3.76 13.60 -5.38
C TYR A 119 -5.21 13.19 -5.66
N ASP A 120 -6.00 14.07 -6.31
CA ASP A 120 -7.36 13.80 -6.73
C ASP A 120 -7.45 12.58 -7.64
N ARG A 121 -6.56 12.47 -8.63
CA ARG A 121 -6.49 11.32 -9.53
C ARG A 121 -6.08 10.05 -8.82
N SER A 122 -5.10 10.15 -7.93
CA SER A 122 -4.63 9.00 -7.15
C SER A 122 -5.73 8.47 -6.22
N VAL A 123 -6.40 9.36 -5.49
CA VAL A 123 -7.51 8.99 -4.60
C VAL A 123 -8.66 8.37 -5.39
N SER A 124 -8.99 8.93 -6.54
CA SER A 124 -10.04 8.39 -7.43
C SER A 124 -9.67 6.99 -7.93
N ALA A 125 -8.45 6.80 -8.42
CA ALA A 125 -7.97 5.51 -8.90
C ALA A 125 -7.97 4.44 -7.80
N ILE A 126 -7.55 4.80 -6.60
CA ILE A 126 -7.60 3.90 -5.44
C ILE A 126 -9.06 3.55 -5.09
N SER A 127 -9.94 4.54 -5.04
CA SER A 127 -11.37 4.31 -4.73
C SER A 127 -12.02 3.37 -5.73
N GLU A 128 -11.80 3.58 -7.02
CA GLU A 128 -12.30 2.72 -8.08
C GLU A 128 -11.74 1.31 -7.98
N GLY A 129 -10.43 1.18 -7.75
CA GLY A 129 -9.77 -0.11 -7.58
C GLY A 129 -10.32 -0.89 -6.39
N LEU A 130 -10.54 -0.22 -5.25
CA LEU A 130 -11.14 -0.82 -4.07
C LEU A 130 -12.54 -1.34 -4.34
N LEU A 131 -13.39 -0.55 -4.99
CA LEU A 131 -14.75 -0.97 -5.35
C LEU A 131 -14.74 -2.19 -6.27
N GLN A 132 -13.89 -2.18 -7.29
CA GLN A 132 -13.76 -3.30 -8.22
C GLN A 132 -13.23 -4.56 -7.56
N GLY A 133 -12.24 -4.43 -6.69
CA GLY A 133 -11.64 -5.56 -5.98
C GLY A 133 -12.55 -6.13 -4.89
N ALA A 134 -13.30 -5.29 -4.21
CA ALA A 134 -14.21 -5.70 -3.16
C ALA A 134 -15.44 -6.45 -3.67
N LYS A 135 -15.90 -6.18 -4.89
CA LYS A 135 -17.07 -6.84 -5.50
C LYS A 135 -18.30 -6.84 -4.58
N GLY A 136 -18.61 -5.69 -4.00
CA GLY A 136 -19.74 -5.54 -3.08
C GLY A 136 -19.50 -5.99 -1.64
N ARG A 137 -18.32 -6.55 -1.34
CA ARG A 137 -17.95 -6.91 0.05
C ARG A 137 -17.54 -5.66 0.83
N SER A 138 -17.80 -5.65 2.13
CA SER A 138 -17.36 -4.57 3.00
C SER A 138 -15.84 -4.62 3.19
N PHE A 139 -15.17 -3.51 2.91
CA PHE A 139 -13.73 -3.35 3.10
C PHE A 139 -13.43 -1.93 3.59
N ASP A 140 -13.06 -1.79 4.86
CA ASP A 140 -12.74 -0.51 5.46
C ASP A 140 -11.26 -0.19 5.26
N VAL A 141 -10.98 0.89 4.54
CA VAL A 141 -9.62 1.24 4.14
C VAL A 141 -9.25 2.64 4.62
N SER A 142 -8.07 2.74 5.20
CA SER A 142 -7.41 4.00 5.52
C SER A 142 -6.25 4.23 4.56
N LEU A 143 -6.16 5.43 3.99
CA LEU A 143 -5.00 5.85 3.20
C LEU A 143 -3.92 6.39 4.14
N LEU A 144 -2.68 6.00 3.94
CA LEU A 144 -1.55 6.48 4.72
C LEU A 144 -0.89 7.66 4.04
N ALA A 145 -0.88 8.80 4.71
CA ALA A 145 -0.22 10.01 4.26
C ALA A 145 1.17 10.12 4.89
N PRO A 146 2.23 10.36 4.10
CA PRO A 146 3.59 10.39 4.62
C PRO A 146 3.86 11.58 5.55
N ASP A 147 3.11 12.67 5.40
CA ASP A 147 3.26 13.88 6.20
C ASP A 147 1.94 14.64 6.35
N ALA A 148 1.94 15.67 7.19
CA ALA A 148 0.78 16.49 7.48
C ALA A 148 0.24 17.24 6.25
N ALA A 149 1.11 17.69 5.34
CA ALA A 149 0.71 18.42 4.15
C ALA A 149 -0.08 17.51 3.20
N VAL A 150 0.37 16.28 2.99
CA VAL A 150 -0.34 15.27 2.19
C VAL A 150 -1.63 14.85 2.88
N TYR A 151 -1.59 14.66 4.20
CA TYR A 151 -2.78 14.35 4.99
C TYR A 151 -3.90 15.37 4.75
N GLU A 152 -3.59 16.67 4.89
CA GLU A 152 -4.57 17.73 4.70
C GLU A 152 -5.17 17.74 3.29
N LYS A 153 -4.34 17.54 2.27
CA LYS A 153 -4.81 17.48 0.88
C LYS A 153 -5.77 16.31 0.65
N ILE A 154 -5.41 15.13 1.13
CA ILE A 154 -6.26 13.93 0.98
C ILE A 154 -7.54 14.07 1.79
N ALA A 155 -7.45 14.55 3.03
CA ALA A 155 -8.61 14.75 3.89
C ALA A 155 -9.67 15.64 3.23
N ARG A 156 -9.25 16.75 2.61
CA ARG A 156 -10.14 17.64 1.85
C ARG A 156 -10.81 16.94 0.67
N LEU A 157 -10.11 16.04 -0.01
CA LEU A 157 -10.67 15.28 -1.13
C LEU A 157 -11.72 14.24 -0.67
N LEU A 158 -11.48 13.62 0.47
CA LEU A 158 -12.40 12.60 1.02
C LEU A 158 -13.68 13.19 1.62
N HIS A 159 -13.65 14.46 2.01
CA HIS A 159 -14.81 15.18 2.59
C HIS A 159 -15.64 15.97 1.55
N ARG A 160 -15.29 15.89 0.30
CA ARG A 160 -16.09 16.44 -0.81
C ARG A 160 -17.19 15.46 -1.22
#